data_79dabcdf938c31fe304647075a001676
#
_entry.id   79dabcdf938c31fe304647075a001676
#
_cell.length_a   1.000
_cell.length_b   1.000
_cell.length_c   1.000
_cell.angle_alpha   90.00
_cell.angle_beta   90.00
_cell.angle_gamma   90.00
#
_symmetry.space_group_name_H-M   'P 1'
#
loop_
_entity.id
_entity.type
_entity.pdbx_description
1 polymer ?
#
loop_
_entity_poly.entity_id
_entity_poly.type
_entity_poly.pdbx_seq_one_letter_code
_entity_poly.pdbx_strand_id
1 'polypeptide(L)'
;MRNTHMKNRNQNKGFTLVELLVVMAIIALLLGLLLPALAKARATARQVKDQTQVKQIHQGWLTAANDSQGILPLPGEINRVGAVPGRGDIDEIQNNHGNLHGSMLGRGYVNAQIMVSPAEINAKVIPCATYNMNMIKPASDVYWDPGAGTGFKADLLIQSNTSYSTMPLDPTTRRKTEWKNTSNSRFAILGNRGPKAGAVTGDDYTNSKTLLIHGGTKEWDGNIGYNDNHIEYGRTSYPENVKPLAQAACSGGPADLVISTLSQDNIFKNDTGCQTGGKKNVDSVLWIQKTSSNTTSTGTTTLDIYSGSDFVTWD
;
A
#
# COMPACT_ATOMS: atom_id res chain seq x y z
N MET A 1 6.93 -25.17 88.60
CA MET A 1 6.66 -23.89 87.95
C MET A 1 6.37 -24.15 86.49
N ARG A 2 5.10 -24.00 86.08
CA ARG A 2 4.66 -24.19 84.67
C ARG A 2 4.59 -22.85 84.00
N ASN A 3 5.48 -22.60 83.01
CA ASN A 3 5.41 -21.44 82.13
C ASN A 3 4.37 -21.63 81.06
N THR A 4 3.27 -20.93 81.10
CA THR A 4 2.25 -20.80 80.10
C THR A 4 2.66 -19.76 79.08
N HIS A 5 3.16 -20.19 77.88
CA HIS A 5 3.34 -19.32 76.78
C HIS A 5 1.97 -18.90 76.19
N MET A 6 1.61 -17.62 76.38
CA MET A 6 0.50 -16.99 75.66
C MET A 6 0.87 -16.82 74.20
N LYS A 7 0.20 -17.55 73.36
CA LYS A 7 0.28 -17.45 71.86
C LYS A 7 -0.50 -16.21 71.45
N ASN A 8 0.22 -15.16 71.05
CA ASN A 8 -0.38 -13.95 70.51
C ASN A 8 -1.14 -14.33 69.22
N ARG A 9 -2.46 -14.37 69.23
CA ARG A 9 -3.30 -14.51 68.05
C ARG A 9 -3.30 -13.16 67.32
N ASN A 10 -2.51 -13.06 66.23
CA ASN A 10 -2.69 -12.01 65.25
C ASN A 10 -4.12 -12.08 64.73
N GLN A 11 -4.96 -11.14 65.11
CA GLN A 11 -6.29 -10.98 64.53
C GLN A 11 -6.11 -10.44 63.13
N ASN A 12 -6.22 -11.32 62.11
CA ASN A 12 -6.37 -10.91 60.74
C ASN A 12 -7.66 -10.11 60.63
N LYS A 13 -7.55 -8.80 60.45
CA LYS A 13 -8.71 -7.94 60.16
C LYS A 13 -9.25 -8.38 58.81
N GLY A 14 -10.46 -8.95 58.80
CA GLY A 14 -11.17 -9.30 57.56
C GLY A 14 -11.57 -8.03 56.79
N PHE A 15 -11.52 -8.13 55.47
CA PHE A 15 -11.94 -7.05 54.60
C PHE A 15 -13.47 -6.92 54.64
N THR A 16 -13.99 -5.71 54.76
CA THR A 16 -15.44 -5.50 54.72
C THR A 16 -15.96 -5.50 53.27
N LEU A 17 -17.20 -5.91 53.07
CA LEU A 17 -17.85 -5.94 51.76
C LEU A 17 -17.92 -4.52 51.14
N VAL A 18 -18.10 -3.51 51.99
CA VAL A 18 -18.15 -2.09 51.60
C VAL A 18 -16.79 -1.61 51.07
N GLU A 19 -15.68 -1.94 51.77
CA GLU A 19 -14.33 -1.58 51.31
C GLU A 19 -14.03 -2.19 49.92
N LEU A 20 -14.42 -3.44 49.69
CA LEU A 20 -14.25 -4.06 48.37
C LEU A 20 -15.11 -3.35 47.31
N LEU A 21 -16.36 -3.04 47.62
CA LEU A 21 -17.29 -2.41 46.66
C LEU A 21 -16.82 -1.01 46.25
N VAL A 22 -16.32 -0.21 47.21
CA VAL A 22 -15.80 1.15 46.96
C VAL A 22 -14.56 1.08 46.05
N VAL A 23 -13.62 0.17 46.33
CA VAL A 23 -12.43 -0.01 45.51
C VAL A 23 -12.80 -0.40 44.08
N MET A 24 -13.72 -1.36 43.90
CA MET A 24 -14.17 -1.75 42.58
C MET A 24 -14.87 -0.62 41.83
N ALA A 25 -15.66 0.21 42.52
CA ALA A 25 -16.30 1.39 41.94
C ALA A 25 -15.29 2.42 41.41
N ILE A 26 -14.22 2.68 42.24
CA ILE A 26 -13.16 3.61 41.83
C ILE A 26 -12.40 3.06 40.60
N ILE A 27 -12.02 1.77 40.63
CA ILE A 27 -11.33 1.14 39.48
C ILE A 27 -12.21 1.20 38.24
N ALA A 28 -13.49 0.88 38.33
CA ALA A 28 -14.41 0.93 37.22
C ALA A 28 -14.52 2.34 36.64
N LEU A 29 -14.57 3.38 37.47
CA LEU A 29 -14.60 4.78 37.04
C LEU A 29 -13.31 5.16 36.33
N LEU A 30 -12.14 4.80 36.86
CA LEU A 30 -10.84 5.08 36.26
C LEU A 30 -10.69 4.38 34.89
N LEU A 31 -11.05 3.09 34.81
CA LEU A 31 -11.01 2.31 33.56
C LEU A 31 -11.99 2.90 32.54
N GLY A 32 -13.17 3.32 32.94
CA GLY A 32 -14.17 3.95 32.07
C GLY A 32 -13.66 5.20 31.36
N LEU A 33 -12.78 5.97 32.00
CA LEU A 33 -12.15 7.15 31.42
C LEU A 33 -10.88 6.82 30.60
N LEU A 34 -10.12 5.79 31.01
CA LEU A 34 -8.85 5.44 30.36
C LEU A 34 -9.02 4.65 29.06
N LEU A 35 -10.02 3.76 28.95
CA LEU A 35 -10.20 2.90 27.76
C LEU A 35 -10.42 3.68 26.46
N PRO A 36 -11.30 4.71 26.40
CA PRO A 36 -11.46 5.50 25.18
C PRO A 36 -10.20 6.27 24.80
N ALA A 37 -9.48 6.80 25.76
CA ALA A 37 -8.23 7.53 25.54
C ALA A 37 -7.14 6.61 24.98
N LEU A 38 -7.00 5.40 25.54
CA LEU A 38 -6.04 4.40 25.11
C LEU A 38 -6.35 3.88 23.68
N ALA A 39 -7.63 3.68 23.35
CA ALA A 39 -8.05 3.28 22.02
C ALA A 39 -7.63 4.32 20.96
N LYS A 40 -7.86 5.61 21.24
CA LYS A 40 -7.46 6.71 20.36
C LYS A 40 -5.93 6.80 20.22
N ALA A 41 -5.20 6.69 21.34
CA ALA A 41 -3.73 6.71 21.32
C ALA A 41 -3.15 5.55 20.47
N ARG A 42 -3.71 4.34 20.58
CA ARG A 42 -3.31 3.19 19.77
C ARG A 42 -3.60 3.39 18.28
N ALA A 43 -4.74 3.99 17.92
CA ALA A 43 -5.07 4.31 16.53
C ALA A 43 -4.06 5.30 15.94
N THR A 44 -3.76 6.38 16.64
CA THR A 44 -2.75 7.36 16.25
C THR A 44 -1.36 6.73 16.11
N ALA A 45 -0.95 5.85 17.02
CA ALA A 45 0.33 5.17 16.96
C ALA A 45 0.44 4.26 15.72
N ARG A 46 -0.65 3.54 15.36
CA ARG A 46 -0.69 2.74 14.13
C ARG A 46 -0.57 3.62 12.90
N GLN A 47 -1.27 4.74 12.85
CA GLN A 47 -1.22 5.70 11.76
C GLN A 47 0.20 6.25 11.53
N VAL A 48 0.88 6.70 12.60
CA VAL A 48 2.26 7.21 12.52
C VAL A 48 3.24 6.13 12.09
N LYS A 49 3.07 4.90 12.59
CA LYS A 49 3.89 3.77 12.17
C LYS A 49 3.67 3.46 10.68
N ASP A 50 2.45 3.46 10.23
CA ASP A 50 2.08 3.24 8.83
C ASP A 50 2.69 4.33 7.91
N GLN A 51 2.57 5.61 8.30
CA GLN A 51 3.21 6.73 7.62
C GLN A 51 4.73 6.53 7.47
N THR A 52 5.37 6.05 8.53
CA THR A 52 6.81 5.76 8.52
C THR A 52 7.14 4.62 7.55
N GLN A 53 6.31 3.58 7.48
CA GLN A 53 6.50 2.47 6.55
C GLN A 53 6.37 2.92 5.09
N VAL A 54 5.34 3.70 4.75
CA VAL A 54 5.17 4.28 3.40
C VAL A 54 6.43 5.07 3.01
N LYS A 55 6.93 5.92 3.92
CA LYS A 55 8.15 6.70 3.69
C LYS A 55 9.38 5.82 3.47
N GLN A 56 9.55 4.75 4.26
CA GLN A 56 10.68 3.83 4.13
C GLN A 56 10.65 3.04 2.83
N ILE A 57 9.48 2.61 2.36
CA ILE A 57 9.33 1.93 1.08
C ILE A 57 9.77 2.84 -0.05
N HIS A 58 9.26 4.07 -0.10
CA HIS A 58 9.64 5.03 -1.13
C HIS A 58 11.12 5.40 -1.04
N GLN A 59 11.67 5.57 0.16
CA GLN A 59 13.10 5.79 0.36
C GLN A 59 13.95 4.64 -0.21
N GLY A 60 13.51 3.40 -0.04
CA GLY A 60 14.14 2.23 -0.65
C GLY A 60 14.15 2.31 -2.19
N TRP A 61 13.05 2.75 -2.79
CA TRP A 61 12.97 2.97 -4.24
C TRP A 61 13.90 4.09 -4.71
N LEU A 62 13.96 5.21 -3.98
CA LEU A 62 14.88 6.31 -4.30
C LEU A 62 16.34 5.86 -4.20
N THR A 63 16.66 5.01 -3.23
CA THR A 63 18.01 4.45 -3.10
C THR A 63 18.34 3.56 -4.31
N ALA A 64 17.41 2.71 -4.73
CA ALA A 64 17.58 1.89 -5.94
C ALA A 64 17.66 2.74 -7.22
N ALA A 65 16.94 3.86 -7.30
CA ALA A 65 16.96 4.76 -8.43
C ALA A 65 18.33 5.44 -8.63
N ASN A 66 19.10 5.66 -7.56
CA ASN A 66 20.45 6.20 -7.67
C ASN A 66 21.38 5.30 -8.49
N ASP A 67 21.15 3.97 -8.44
CA ASP A 67 21.89 2.99 -9.24
C ASP A 67 21.37 2.87 -10.68
N SER A 68 20.20 3.50 -10.99
CA SER A 68 19.44 3.34 -12.23
C SER A 68 19.16 4.67 -12.91
N GLN A 69 20.10 5.61 -12.90
CA GLN A 69 19.98 6.93 -13.57
C GLN A 69 18.74 7.74 -13.14
N GLY A 70 18.29 7.56 -11.90
CA GLY A 70 17.12 8.23 -11.34
C GLY A 70 15.78 7.59 -11.70
N ILE A 71 15.76 6.46 -12.40
CA ILE A 71 14.54 5.68 -12.69
C ILE A 71 14.20 4.84 -11.45
N LEU A 72 12.97 4.94 -10.98
CA LEU A 72 12.49 4.10 -9.88
C LEU A 72 12.45 2.63 -10.30
N PRO A 73 12.51 1.67 -9.37
CA PRO A 73 12.62 0.27 -9.69
C PRO A 73 11.52 -0.21 -10.66
N LEU A 74 11.91 -0.78 -11.77
CA LEU A 74 11.01 -1.32 -12.78
C LEU A 74 11.43 -2.78 -13.07
N PRO A 75 10.61 -3.77 -12.69
CA PRO A 75 10.98 -5.18 -12.84
C PRO A 75 11.38 -5.57 -14.26
N GLY A 76 10.65 -5.10 -15.26
CA GLY A 76 10.95 -5.38 -16.67
C GLY A 76 12.23 -4.71 -17.18
N GLU A 77 12.73 -3.67 -16.52
CA GLU A 77 14.03 -3.07 -16.79
C GLU A 77 15.17 -3.88 -16.14
N ILE A 78 14.89 -4.49 -14.99
CA ILE A 78 15.82 -5.37 -14.29
C ILE A 78 15.94 -6.68 -15.06
N ASN A 79 14.82 -7.35 -15.35
CA ASN A 79 14.74 -8.56 -16.17
C ASN A 79 14.33 -8.19 -17.60
N ARG A 80 15.27 -8.25 -18.51
CA ARG A 80 15.09 -7.82 -19.90
C ARG A 80 14.92 -9.00 -20.84
N VAL A 81 14.24 -8.76 -21.96
CA VAL A 81 14.13 -9.74 -23.05
C VAL A 81 15.41 -9.70 -23.87
N GLY A 82 16.24 -10.74 -23.75
CA GLY A 82 17.48 -10.82 -24.49
C GLY A 82 18.20 -12.17 -24.33
N ALA A 83 19.17 -12.43 -25.21
CA ALA A 83 20.00 -13.63 -25.10
C ALA A 83 21.06 -13.55 -23.99
N VAL A 84 21.28 -12.36 -23.46
CA VAL A 84 22.24 -12.10 -22.39
C VAL A 84 21.50 -11.54 -21.20
N PRO A 85 21.64 -12.12 -19.99
CA PRO A 85 20.99 -11.66 -18.76
C PRO A 85 21.17 -10.17 -18.52
N GLY A 86 20.09 -9.47 -18.16
CA GLY A 86 20.10 -8.03 -17.90
C GLY A 86 20.30 -7.15 -19.13
N ARG A 87 20.26 -7.68 -20.34
CA ARG A 87 20.37 -6.94 -21.61
C ARG A 87 19.16 -7.17 -22.51
N GLY A 88 18.97 -6.25 -23.48
CA GLY A 88 17.87 -6.30 -24.42
C GLY A 88 16.78 -5.31 -24.09
N ASP A 89 15.61 -5.49 -24.69
CA ASP A 89 14.45 -4.64 -24.50
C ASP A 89 13.79 -4.86 -23.12
N ILE A 90 13.06 -3.85 -22.64
CA ILE A 90 12.31 -3.96 -21.39
C ILE A 90 11.28 -5.08 -21.50
N ASP A 91 11.29 -6.03 -20.56
CA ASP A 91 10.26 -7.06 -20.46
C ASP A 91 9.05 -6.51 -19.69
N GLU A 92 8.11 -5.91 -20.40
CA GLU A 92 6.91 -5.30 -19.82
C GLU A 92 6.03 -6.33 -19.07
N ILE A 93 6.15 -7.63 -19.36
CA ILE A 93 5.41 -8.70 -18.68
C ILE A 93 5.80 -8.79 -17.20
N GLN A 94 7.02 -8.44 -16.86
CA GLN A 94 7.51 -8.47 -15.47
C GLN A 94 7.00 -7.29 -14.62
N ASN A 95 6.45 -6.26 -15.24
CA ASN A 95 6.03 -5.05 -14.54
C ASN A 95 4.73 -5.24 -13.76
N ASN A 96 4.84 -5.83 -12.59
CA ASN A 96 3.76 -5.98 -11.61
C ASN A 96 4.28 -5.71 -10.18
N HIS A 97 3.39 -5.47 -9.24
CA HIS A 97 3.78 -5.09 -7.89
C HIS A 97 4.41 -6.25 -7.11
N GLY A 98 4.06 -7.50 -7.41
CA GLY A 98 4.72 -8.66 -6.81
C GLY A 98 6.21 -8.69 -7.14
N ASN A 99 6.55 -8.55 -8.41
CA ASN A 99 7.94 -8.49 -8.88
C ASN A 99 8.66 -7.22 -8.42
N LEU A 100 7.96 -6.06 -8.41
CA LEU A 100 8.52 -4.81 -7.90
C LEU A 100 9.01 -4.99 -6.46
N HIS A 101 8.11 -5.36 -5.57
CA HIS A 101 8.44 -5.49 -4.15
C HIS A 101 9.37 -6.69 -3.89
N GLY A 102 9.20 -7.78 -4.64
CA GLY A 102 10.08 -8.93 -4.61
C GLY A 102 11.53 -8.56 -4.97
N SER A 103 11.73 -7.80 -6.04
CA SER A 103 13.08 -7.35 -6.44
C SER A 103 13.70 -6.40 -5.41
N MET A 104 12.90 -5.52 -4.80
CA MET A 104 13.36 -4.61 -3.75
C MET A 104 13.75 -5.36 -2.47
N LEU A 105 12.95 -6.38 -2.12
CA LEU A 105 13.25 -7.26 -0.99
C LEU A 105 14.52 -8.07 -1.25
N GLY A 106 14.63 -8.67 -2.42
CA GLY A 106 15.78 -9.48 -2.83
C GLY A 106 17.10 -8.70 -2.92
N ARG A 107 17.05 -7.42 -3.22
CA ARG A 107 18.20 -6.52 -3.27
C ARG A 107 18.47 -5.82 -1.93
N GLY A 108 17.65 -6.05 -0.90
CA GLY A 108 17.83 -5.50 0.43
C GLY A 108 17.46 -4.03 0.60
N TYR A 109 16.74 -3.43 -0.35
CA TYR A 109 16.30 -2.02 -0.25
C TYR A 109 15.09 -1.84 0.67
N VAL A 110 14.28 -2.88 0.84
CA VAL A 110 13.13 -2.89 1.74
C VAL A 110 13.09 -4.18 2.56
N ASN A 111 12.36 -4.16 3.67
CA ASN A 111 12.11 -5.33 4.50
C ASN A 111 10.64 -5.77 4.35
N ALA A 112 10.38 -7.07 4.31
CA ALA A 112 9.03 -7.63 4.20
C ALA A 112 8.07 -7.14 5.31
N GLN A 113 8.58 -6.86 6.49
CA GLN A 113 7.78 -6.40 7.65
C GLN A 113 7.16 -5.02 7.44
N ILE A 114 7.83 -4.12 6.70
CA ILE A 114 7.32 -2.77 6.46
C ILE A 114 6.28 -2.73 5.33
N MET A 115 6.11 -3.83 4.60
CA MET A 115 5.18 -3.90 3.47
C MET A 115 3.71 -4.10 3.91
N VAL A 116 3.48 -4.43 5.17
CA VAL A 116 2.12 -4.61 5.71
C VAL A 116 1.84 -3.55 6.77
N SER A 117 0.75 -2.82 6.58
CA SER A 117 0.30 -1.79 7.51
C SER A 117 0.00 -2.38 8.89
N PRO A 118 0.38 -1.70 10.00
CA PRO A 118 0.01 -2.12 11.34
C PRO A 118 -1.49 -2.00 11.63
N ALA A 119 -2.23 -1.33 10.74
CA ALA A 119 -3.67 -1.16 10.80
C ALA A 119 -4.42 -2.08 9.82
N GLU A 120 -3.71 -2.97 9.11
CA GLU A 120 -4.31 -3.88 8.15
C GLU A 120 -5.32 -4.82 8.81
N ILE A 121 -6.48 -4.96 8.17
CA ILE A 121 -7.59 -5.79 8.65
C ILE A 121 -7.95 -6.94 7.69
N ASN A 122 -7.49 -6.88 6.45
CA ASN A 122 -7.75 -7.94 5.49
C ASN A 122 -6.85 -9.15 5.80
N ALA A 123 -7.47 -10.28 6.18
CA ALA A 123 -6.75 -11.51 6.51
C ALA A 123 -5.93 -12.11 5.35
N LYS A 124 -6.18 -11.68 4.10
CA LYS A 124 -5.40 -12.08 2.92
C LYS A 124 -4.10 -11.30 2.80
N VAL A 125 -3.95 -10.20 3.54
CA VAL A 125 -2.74 -9.38 3.53
C VAL A 125 -1.86 -9.78 4.71
N ILE A 126 -0.78 -10.47 4.41
CA ILE A 126 0.15 -11.02 5.41
C ILE A 126 1.61 -10.73 5.01
N PRO A 127 2.52 -10.52 5.97
CA PRO A 127 3.93 -10.33 5.66
C PRO A 127 4.50 -11.54 4.88
N CYS A 128 5.39 -11.27 3.94
CA CYS A 128 6.13 -12.32 3.23
C CYS A 128 7.21 -12.91 4.17
N ALA A 129 6.86 -13.99 4.87
CA ALA A 129 7.74 -14.63 5.86
C ALA A 129 8.70 -15.67 5.23
N THR A 130 8.37 -16.15 4.03
CA THR A 130 9.04 -17.31 3.41
C THR A 130 9.88 -16.95 2.18
N TYR A 131 10.15 -15.65 1.97
CA TYR A 131 10.93 -15.19 0.83
C TYR A 131 12.31 -15.84 0.77
N ASN A 132 12.64 -16.47 -0.37
CA ASN A 132 13.87 -17.23 -0.53
C ASN A 132 14.94 -16.43 -1.29
N MET A 133 15.85 -15.82 -0.55
CA MET A 133 16.95 -15.05 -1.12
C MET A 133 17.92 -15.89 -1.99
N ASN A 134 18.00 -17.19 -1.77
CA ASN A 134 18.88 -18.08 -2.56
C ASN A 134 18.38 -18.30 -3.99
N MET A 135 17.14 -17.93 -4.28
CA MET A 135 16.57 -18.00 -5.62
C MET A 135 17.10 -16.89 -6.54
N ILE A 136 17.66 -15.82 -5.99
CA ILE A 136 18.15 -14.68 -6.77
C ILE A 136 19.46 -15.08 -7.44
N LYS A 137 19.42 -15.15 -8.78
CA LYS A 137 20.57 -15.56 -9.62
C LYS A 137 20.64 -14.67 -10.87
N PRO A 138 21.21 -13.47 -10.77
CA PRO A 138 21.27 -12.53 -11.91
C PRO A 138 21.93 -13.10 -13.17
N ALA A 139 22.89 -14.01 -13.00
CA ALA A 139 23.52 -14.71 -14.12
C ALA A 139 22.56 -15.61 -14.93
N SER A 140 21.38 -15.89 -14.39
CA SER A 140 20.30 -16.67 -15.02
C SER A 140 19.00 -15.87 -15.15
N ASP A 141 19.08 -14.54 -15.14
CA ASP A 141 17.93 -13.63 -15.21
C ASP A 141 16.89 -13.86 -14.09
N VAL A 142 17.31 -14.27 -12.90
CA VAL A 142 16.44 -14.38 -11.72
C VAL A 142 16.82 -13.28 -10.73
N TYR A 143 15.97 -12.24 -10.65
CA TYR A 143 16.22 -11.04 -9.83
C TYR A 143 15.29 -10.92 -8.62
N TRP A 144 14.36 -11.85 -8.47
CA TRP A 144 13.46 -12.02 -7.32
C TRP A 144 13.13 -13.49 -7.14
N ASP A 145 12.49 -13.84 -6.04
CA ASP A 145 12.01 -15.20 -5.80
C ASP A 145 10.70 -15.43 -6.60
N PRO A 146 10.71 -16.28 -7.65
CA PRO A 146 9.54 -16.58 -8.46
C PRO A 146 8.64 -17.66 -7.85
N GLY A 147 8.99 -18.21 -6.67
CA GLY A 147 8.34 -19.36 -6.07
C GLY A 147 6.88 -19.09 -5.72
N ALA A 148 5.95 -19.96 -6.16
CA ALA A 148 4.52 -19.83 -5.86
C ALA A 148 4.20 -19.84 -4.35
N GLY A 149 5.05 -20.50 -3.54
CA GLY A 149 4.93 -20.58 -2.09
C GLY A 149 5.79 -19.59 -1.31
N THR A 150 6.86 -19.07 -1.92
CA THR A 150 7.89 -18.27 -1.26
C THR A 150 7.98 -16.86 -1.80
N GLY A 151 7.70 -16.64 -3.10
CA GLY A 151 7.77 -15.36 -3.75
C GLY A 151 6.82 -14.32 -3.19
N PHE A 152 7.16 -13.04 -3.38
CA PHE A 152 6.31 -11.93 -2.96
C PHE A 152 5.04 -11.86 -3.81
N LYS A 153 3.90 -11.76 -3.18
CA LYS A 153 2.58 -11.73 -3.82
C LYS A 153 1.91 -10.37 -3.65
N ALA A 154 1.17 -9.97 -4.68
CA ALA A 154 0.39 -8.74 -4.67
C ALA A 154 -1.00 -9.00 -5.29
N ASP A 155 -1.74 -9.98 -4.74
CA ASP A 155 -3.07 -10.34 -5.21
C ASP A 155 -4.06 -10.40 -4.04
N LEU A 156 -4.88 -9.39 -3.88
CA LEU A 156 -5.89 -9.30 -2.80
C LEU A 156 -7.01 -10.34 -2.95
N LEU A 157 -7.18 -10.93 -4.13
CA LEU A 157 -8.17 -12.00 -4.33
C LEU A 157 -7.71 -13.32 -3.70
N ILE A 158 -6.40 -13.57 -3.69
CA ILE A 158 -5.79 -14.80 -3.16
C ILE A 158 -4.96 -14.49 -1.92
N GLN A 159 -3.86 -13.77 -2.09
CA GLN A 159 -2.92 -13.36 -1.05
C GLN A 159 -2.12 -12.15 -1.49
N SER A 160 -1.98 -11.16 -0.62
CA SER A 160 -1.07 -10.04 -0.81
C SER A 160 -0.05 -9.99 0.33
N ASN A 161 1.17 -9.63 0.00
CA ASN A 161 2.23 -9.34 0.98
C ASN A 161 2.46 -7.84 1.13
N THR A 162 1.56 -7.02 0.56
CA THR A 162 1.58 -5.56 0.72
C THR A 162 0.19 -5.02 1.02
N SER A 163 0.13 -4.05 1.93
CA SER A 163 -1.04 -3.22 2.21
C SER A 163 -1.10 -1.98 1.35
N TYR A 164 -0.04 -1.72 0.59
CA TYR A 164 0.14 -0.44 -0.10
C TYR A 164 -0.12 -0.57 -1.59
N SER A 165 -0.85 0.40 -2.11
CA SER A 165 -1.05 0.61 -3.53
C SER A 165 0.04 1.52 -4.09
N THR A 166 0.39 1.32 -5.34
CA THR A 166 1.38 2.14 -6.03
C THR A 166 0.87 2.57 -7.39
N MET A 167 1.56 3.50 -8.00
CA MET A 167 1.32 3.85 -9.39
C MET A 167 1.45 2.61 -10.29
N PRO A 168 0.59 2.43 -11.31
CA PRO A 168 0.70 1.38 -12.30
C PRO A 168 2.06 1.36 -13.01
N LEU A 169 2.60 0.17 -13.24
CA LEU A 169 3.92 -0.03 -13.85
C LEU A 169 3.86 -0.27 -15.37
N ASP A 170 2.70 -0.11 -15.97
CA ASP A 170 2.49 -0.28 -17.41
C ASP A 170 3.18 0.83 -18.24
N PRO A 171 3.44 0.61 -19.55
CA PRO A 171 4.16 1.55 -20.41
C PRO A 171 3.35 2.79 -20.80
N THR A 172 2.81 3.49 -19.81
CA THR A 172 2.05 4.74 -19.98
C THR A 172 2.94 5.97 -20.03
N THR A 173 2.35 7.07 -20.46
CA THR A 173 3.04 8.38 -20.44
C THR A 173 3.42 8.77 -19.00
N ARG A 174 2.56 8.49 -18.02
CA ARG A 174 2.82 8.80 -16.61
C ARG A 174 4.00 8.02 -16.04
N ARG A 175 4.11 6.72 -16.34
CA ARG A 175 5.30 5.96 -15.95
C ARG A 175 6.57 6.59 -16.50
N LYS A 176 6.57 7.00 -17.75
CA LYS A 176 7.74 7.61 -18.40
C LYS A 176 8.14 8.94 -17.78
N THR A 177 7.18 9.72 -17.29
CA THR A 177 7.42 11.05 -16.70
C THR A 177 7.62 11.02 -15.20
N GLU A 178 6.84 10.23 -14.46
CA GLU A 178 6.75 10.30 -13.00
C GLU A 178 7.43 9.11 -12.27
N TRP A 179 7.61 7.95 -12.94
CA TRP A 179 8.32 6.82 -12.34
C TRP A 179 9.85 7.04 -12.34
N LYS A 180 10.24 8.19 -11.78
CA LYS A 180 11.61 8.69 -11.68
C LYS A 180 11.74 9.47 -10.38
N ASN A 181 12.97 9.69 -9.94
CA ASN A 181 13.27 10.62 -8.86
C ASN A 181 13.11 12.07 -9.37
N THR A 182 11.86 12.51 -9.55
CA THR A 182 11.52 13.86 -10.04
C THR A 182 11.35 14.87 -8.93
N SER A 183 11.27 14.43 -7.69
CA SER A 183 10.93 15.26 -6.52
C SER A 183 9.59 16.02 -6.71
N ASN A 184 8.64 15.43 -7.43
CA ASN A 184 7.33 16.02 -7.69
C ASN A 184 6.39 15.88 -6.49
N SER A 185 6.22 16.98 -5.75
CA SER A 185 5.36 17.03 -4.56
C SER A 185 3.85 16.94 -4.84
N ARG A 186 3.45 16.92 -6.10
CA ARG A 186 2.04 16.85 -6.52
C ARG A 186 1.64 15.51 -7.11
N PHE A 187 2.56 14.56 -7.18
CA PHE A 187 2.32 13.27 -7.77
C PHE A 187 2.34 12.18 -6.69
N ALA A 188 1.16 11.62 -6.40
CA ALA A 188 1.03 10.47 -5.51
C ALA A 188 1.61 9.21 -6.18
N ILE A 189 2.58 8.56 -5.55
CA ILE A 189 3.29 7.41 -6.11
C ILE A 189 3.08 6.13 -5.34
N LEU A 190 2.77 6.25 -4.06
CA LEU A 190 2.58 5.16 -3.11
C LEU A 190 1.60 5.59 -2.02
N GLY A 191 0.81 4.68 -1.47
CA GLY A 191 -0.06 5.00 -0.35
C GLY A 191 -0.86 3.82 0.16
N ASN A 192 -1.68 4.07 1.16
CA ASN A 192 -2.69 3.10 1.55
C ASN A 192 -3.64 2.85 0.38
N ARG A 193 -4.15 1.63 0.28
CA ARG A 193 -5.08 1.27 -0.80
C ARG A 193 -6.46 1.87 -0.55
N GLY A 194 -7.18 2.11 -1.65
CA GLY A 194 -8.51 2.67 -1.65
C GLY A 194 -9.60 1.67 -2.03
N PRO A 195 -10.85 2.13 -2.03
CA PRO A 195 -11.99 1.35 -2.49
C PRO A 195 -11.84 0.96 -3.96
N LYS A 196 -12.54 -0.10 -4.37
CA LYS A 196 -12.53 -0.61 -5.74
C LYS A 196 -12.85 0.47 -6.76
N ALA A 197 -11.97 0.62 -7.74
CA ALA A 197 -12.08 1.61 -8.82
C ALA A 197 -12.33 3.05 -8.33
N GLY A 198 -11.86 3.39 -7.12
CA GLY A 198 -12.07 4.71 -6.52
C GLY A 198 -13.53 5.02 -6.20
N ALA A 199 -14.36 3.99 -5.97
CA ALA A 199 -15.76 4.19 -5.60
C ALA A 199 -15.88 5.07 -4.36
N VAL A 200 -16.82 5.98 -4.36
CA VAL A 200 -17.17 6.88 -3.24
C VAL A 200 -18.60 6.69 -2.76
N THR A 201 -19.34 5.81 -3.43
CA THR A 201 -20.72 5.43 -3.13
C THR A 201 -21.00 4.00 -3.58
N GLY A 202 -22.12 3.43 -3.16
CA GLY A 202 -22.55 2.08 -3.55
C GLY A 202 -21.84 0.96 -2.78
N ASP A 203 -22.10 -0.29 -3.20
CA ASP A 203 -21.65 -1.49 -2.48
C ASP A 203 -20.12 -1.65 -2.51
N ASP A 204 -19.45 -1.30 -3.61
CA ASP A 204 -17.99 -1.33 -3.75
C ASP A 204 -17.30 -0.34 -2.78
N TYR A 205 -18.02 0.70 -2.33
CA TYR A 205 -17.54 1.62 -1.30
C TYR A 205 -17.88 1.12 0.10
N THR A 206 -19.16 0.90 0.38
CA THR A 206 -19.64 0.61 1.74
C THR A 206 -19.11 -0.71 2.31
N ASN A 207 -18.80 -1.69 1.45
CA ASN A 207 -18.23 -2.98 1.84
C ASN A 207 -16.70 -3.01 1.77
N SER A 208 -16.05 -1.93 1.36
CA SER A 208 -14.60 -1.90 1.24
C SER A 208 -13.93 -1.95 2.62
N LYS A 209 -13.05 -2.91 2.82
CA LYS A 209 -12.24 -3.02 4.04
C LYS A 209 -11.25 -1.87 4.19
N THR A 210 -10.91 -1.20 3.08
CA THR A 210 -9.96 -0.09 3.11
C THR A 210 -10.44 1.08 3.95
N LEU A 211 -11.77 1.28 4.08
CA LEU A 211 -12.34 2.30 4.95
C LEU A 211 -12.03 2.06 6.43
N LEU A 212 -11.77 0.81 6.82
CA LEU A 212 -11.52 0.43 8.21
C LEU A 212 -10.04 0.40 8.58
N ILE A 213 -9.12 0.66 7.64
CA ILE A 213 -7.69 0.61 7.91
C ILE A 213 -7.29 1.72 8.89
N HIS A 214 -7.70 2.94 8.65
CA HIS A 214 -7.46 4.08 9.52
C HIS A 214 -8.74 4.82 9.88
N GLY A 215 -9.68 4.84 8.96
CA GLY A 215 -10.89 5.62 9.03
C GLY A 215 -12.05 5.03 9.78
N GLY A 216 -13.07 5.83 9.84
CA GLY A 216 -14.41 5.38 10.17
C GLY A 216 -15.08 4.75 8.94
N THR A 217 -16.14 4.00 9.14
CA THR A 217 -16.89 3.28 8.09
C THR A 217 -17.52 4.15 6.98
N LYS A 218 -17.35 5.46 7.01
CA LYS A 218 -18.03 6.40 6.13
C LYS A 218 -17.14 7.12 5.13
N GLU A 219 -15.87 7.28 5.43
CA GLU A 219 -14.92 8.02 4.60
C GLU A 219 -13.59 7.28 4.58
N TRP A 220 -12.94 7.27 3.42
CA TRP A 220 -11.58 6.78 3.31
C TRP A 220 -10.61 7.77 3.95
N ASP A 221 -9.70 7.26 4.76
CA ASP A 221 -8.52 8.00 5.17
C ASP A 221 -7.28 7.09 5.15
N GLY A 222 -6.12 7.71 4.92
CA GLY A 222 -4.87 6.96 4.79
C GLY A 222 -3.67 7.83 4.47
N ASN A 223 -2.51 7.21 4.47
CA ASN A 223 -1.24 7.86 4.13
C ASN A 223 -1.02 7.84 2.61
N ILE A 224 -0.65 8.98 2.06
CA ILE A 224 -0.33 9.19 0.64
C ILE A 224 1.12 9.65 0.57
N GLY A 225 1.95 8.91 -0.14
CA GLY A 225 3.35 9.24 -0.40
C GLY A 225 3.51 9.86 -1.77
N TYR A 226 4.22 10.99 -1.82
CA TYR A 226 4.49 11.74 -3.03
C TYR A 226 5.93 11.50 -3.51
N ASN A 227 6.19 11.84 -4.76
CA ASN A 227 7.47 11.55 -5.41
C ASN A 227 8.67 12.33 -4.84
N ASP A 228 8.45 13.35 -4.05
CA ASP A 228 9.47 14.05 -3.26
C ASP A 228 9.72 13.43 -1.87
N ASN A 229 9.13 12.27 -1.59
CA ASN A 229 9.21 11.54 -0.32
C ASN A 229 8.55 12.23 0.89
N HIS A 230 7.67 13.21 0.68
CA HIS A 230 6.78 13.65 1.75
C HIS A 230 5.55 12.73 1.84
N ILE A 231 5.01 12.58 3.04
CA ILE A 231 3.83 11.78 3.29
C ILE A 231 2.75 12.68 3.88
N GLU A 232 1.59 12.66 3.25
CA GLU A 232 0.38 13.34 3.73
C GLU A 232 -0.61 12.31 4.28
N TYR A 233 -1.30 12.65 5.36
CA TYR A 233 -2.45 11.88 5.81
C TYR A 233 -3.72 12.50 5.24
N GLY A 234 -4.25 11.88 4.19
CA GLY A 234 -5.48 12.29 3.55
C GLY A 234 -6.70 11.72 4.28
N ARG A 235 -7.78 12.49 4.32
CA ARG A 235 -9.10 12.08 4.83
C ARG A 235 -10.13 11.95 3.72
N THR A 236 -9.67 11.91 2.50
CA THR A 236 -10.48 11.78 1.30
C THR A 236 -9.64 11.17 0.19
N SER A 237 -10.29 10.48 -0.75
CA SER A 237 -9.65 10.00 -1.98
C SER A 237 -9.29 11.12 -2.97
N TYR A 238 -9.61 12.38 -2.64
CA TYR A 238 -9.33 13.58 -3.44
C TYR A 238 -8.35 14.50 -2.70
N PRO A 239 -7.05 14.21 -2.67
CA PRO A 239 -6.06 15.07 -1.99
C PRO A 239 -5.91 16.42 -2.71
N GLU A 240 -5.67 17.50 -1.96
CA GLU A 240 -5.61 18.86 -2.49
C GLU A 240 -4.50 19.06 -3.53
N ASN A 241 -3.40 18.33 -3.37
CA ASN A 241 -2.23 18.49 -4.21
C ASN A 241 -2.30 17.71 -5.53
N VAL A 242 -3.13 16.67 -5.61
CA VAL A 242 -3.28 15.85 -6.82
C VAL A 242 -4.34 16.47 -7.73
N LYS A 243 -3.92 16.82 -8.93
CA LYS A 243 -4.80 17.43 -9.94
C LYS A 243 -5.03 16.47 -11.10
N PRO A 244 -6.25 16.46 -11.66
CA PRO A 244 -6.53 15.69 -12.86
C PRO A 244 -5.62 16.10 -14.01
N LEU A 245 -5.36 15.17 -14.91
CA LEU A 245 -4.64 15.43 -16.15
C LEU A 245 -5.39 16.47 -16.97
N ALA A 246 -4.69 17.53 -17.39
CA ALA A 246 -5.29 18.54 -18.26
C ALA A 246 -5.77 17.88 -19.57
N GLN A 247 -6.97 18.21 -20.00
CA GLN A 247 -7.59 17.69 -21.22
C GLN A 247 -6.76 17.90 -22.51
N ALA A 248 -5.88 18.90 -22.53
CA ALA A 248 -4.95 19.17 -23.61
C ALA A 248 -3.93 18.04 -23.84
N ALA A 249 -3.70 17.18 -22.85
CA ALA A 249 -2.87 15.99 -22.99
C ALA A 249 -3.59 14.81 -23.68
N CYS A 250 -4.86 14.97 -23.97
CA CYS A 250 -5.80 13.96 -24.44
C CYS A 250 -6.42 14.34 -25.78
N SER A 251 -5.68 14.33 -26.88
CA SER A 251 -6.29 14.52 -28.21
C SER A 251 -7.10 13.27 -28.58
N GLY A 252 -8.44 13.40 -28.65
CA GLY A 252 -9.36 12.35 -29.08
C GLY A 252 -10.16 11.63 -28.00
N GLY A 253 -10.17 12.13 -26.77
CA GLY A 253 -11.06 11.64 -25.71
C GLY A 253 -12.52 12.07 -25.91
N PRO A 254 -13.50 11.37 -25.29
CA PRO A 254 -14.90 11.79 -25.36
C PRO A 254 -15.05 13.21 -24.81
N ALA A 255 -15.84 14.03 -25.52
CA ALA A 255 -16.10 15.43 -25.20
C ALA A 255 -16.75 15.66 -23.82
N ASP A 256 -17.20 14.60 -23.19
CA ASP A 256 -17.98 14.63 -21.95
C ASP A 256 -17.10 14.59 -20.66
N LEU A 257 -15.78 14.38 -20.79
CA LEU A 257 -14.90 14.43 -19.65
C LEU A 257 -14.48 15.88 -19.35
N VAL A 258 -15.31 16.58 -18.63
CA VAL A 258 -15.03 17.95 -18.13
C VAL A 258 -14.07 17.88 -16.93
N ILE A 259 -12.89 17.28 -17.13
CA ILE A 259 -11.86 17.14 -16.08
C ILE A 259 -11.25 18.51 -15.73
N SER A 260 -11.31 19.47 -16.65
CA SER A 260 -10.80 20.84 -16.44
C SER A 260 -11.52 21.64 -15.35
N THR A 261 -12.68 21.17 -14.86
CA THR A 261 -13.44 21.85 -13.79
C THR A 261 -13.21 21.24 -12.42
N LEU A 262 -12.63 20.04 -12.33
CA LEU A 262 -12.30 19.42 -11.06
C LEU A 262 -11.01 20.05 -10.50
N SER A 263 -11.09 20.53 -9.28
CA SER A 263 -9.92 21.08 -8.57
C SER A 263 -8.98 20.01 -8.05
N GLN A 264 -9.47 18.78 -7.88
CA GLN A 264 -8.78 17.64 -7.26
C GLN A 264 -9.10 16.35 -8.00
N ASP A 265 -8.19 15.38 -7.95
CA ASP A 265 -8.32 14.07 -8.61
C ASP A 265 -8.50 12.94 -7.58
N ASN A 266 -9.29 11.93 -7.96
CA ASN A 266 -9.46 10.72 -7.17
C ASN A 266 -8.27 9.77 -7.41
N ILE A 267 -7.41 9.64 -6.41
CA ILE A 267 -6.18 8.82 -6.52
C ILE A 267 -6.41 7.32 -6.68
N PHE A 268 -7.65 6.83 -6.64
CA PHE A 268 -7.99 5.42 -6.85
C PHE A 268 -8.81 5.18 -8.10
N LYS A 269 -9.16 6.23 -8.84
CA LYS A 269 -9.97 6.17 -10.04
C LYS A 269 -9.19 6.70 -11.24
N ASN A 270 -9.19 5.95 -12.32
CA ASN A 270 -8.68 6.44 -13.58
C ASN A 270 -9.83 7.09 -14.37
N ASP A 271 -9.88 8.40 -14.34
CA ASP A 271 -10.94 9.18 -15.02
C ASP A 271 -10.59 9.53 -16.47
N THR A 272 -9.35 9.33 -16.89
CA THR A 272 -8.94 9.65 -18.23
C THR A 272 -9.33 8.55 -19.23
N GLY A 273 -10.47 8.70 -19.84
CA GLY A 273 -10.85 7.96 -21.05
C GLY A 273 -10.00 8.29 -22.27
N CYS A 274 -8.86 8.93 -22.12
CA CYS A 274 -8.00 9.41 -23.18
C CYS A 274 -7.24 8.28 -23.86
N GLN A 275 -7.60 7.99 -25.11
CA GLN A 275 -6.85 7.10 -25.97
C GLN A 275 -6.06 7.94 -26.98
N THR A 276 -4.74 7.97 -26.86
CA THR A 276 -3.86 8.50 -27.90
C THR A 276 -3.12 7.32 -28.51
N GLY A 277 -3.40 7.00 -29.76
CA GLY A 277 -2.76 5.90 -30.47
C GLY A 277 -2.98 4.51 -29.84
N GLY A 278 -4.19 4.23 -29.30
CA GLY A 278 -4.52 2.96 -28.67
C GLY A 278 -3.96 2.77 -27.24
N LYS A 279 -3.28 3.76 -26.69
CA LYS A 279 -2.76 3.74 -25.31
C LYS A 279 -3.60 4.70 -24.45
N LYS A 280 -4.22 4.17 -23.40
CA LYS A 280 -4.91 5.00 -22.41
C LYS A 280 -3.86 5.72 -21.57
N ASN A 281 -3.95 7.06 -21.45
CA ASN A 281 -3.16 7.81 -20.48
C ASN A 281 -3.76 7.58 -19.09
N VAL A 282 -2.92 7.25 -18.14
CA VAL A 282 -3.31 7.03 -16.75
C VAL A 282 -3.11 8.32 -15.96
N ASP A 283 -4.09 8.64 -15.12
CA ASP A 283 -3.99 9.68 -14.09
C ASP A 283 -3.00 9.32 -12.98
N SER A 284 -2.97 10.13 -11.96
CA SER A 284 -2.34 9.79 -10.70
C SER A 284 -3.20 8.76 -9.97
N VAL A 285 -2.96 7.48 -10.22
CA VAL A 285 -3.76 6.39 -9.66
C VAL A 285 -2.89 5.46 -8.84
N LEU A 286 -3.42 5.05 -7.67
CA LEU A 286 -2.78 4.09 -6.78
C LEU A 286 -3.56 2.78 -6.77
N TRP A 287 -2.95 1.71 -7.30
CA TRP A 287 -3.54 0.37 -7.40
C TRP A 287 -2.61 -0.70 -6.85
N ILE A 288 -3.13 -1.93 -6.71
CA ILE A 288 -2.30 -3.14 -6.60
C ILE A 288 -2.44 -3.92 -7.90
N GLN A 289 -1.38 -3.90 -8.69
CA GLN A 289 -1.28 -4.60 -9.97
C GLN A 289 -0.70 -6.01 -9.75
N LYS A 290 -1.53 -7.06 -9.94
CA LYS A 290 -1.11 -8.45 -9.70
C LYS A 290 -0.34 -9.07 -10.84
N THR A 291 -0.67 -8.70 -12.07
CA THR A 291 0.02 -9.16 -13.29
C THR A 291 0.14 -8.01 -14.25
N SER A 292 1.19 -8.04 -15.07
CA SER A 292 1.19 -7.31 -16.33
C SER A 292 0.45 -8.19 -17.33
N SER A 293 -0.66 -7.75 -17.91
CA SER A 293 -1.27 -8.54 -18.94
C SER A 293 -0.53 -8.38 -20.26
N ASN A 294 -0.09 -9.33 -20.82
CA ASN A 294 -0.54 -10.11 -21.94
C ASN A 294 0.47 -11.10 -22.48
N THR A 295 0.00 -12.28 -22.60
CA THR A 295 0.53 -13.35 -23.39
C THR A 295 0.41 -13.04 -24.88
N THR A 296 1.29 -12.26 -25.46
CA THR A 296 1.58 -12.41 -26.89
C THR A 296 3.06 -12.18 -27.12
N SER A 297 3.71 -13.24 -27.51
CA SER A 297 5.10 -13.32 -27.93
C SER A 297 5.44 -12.50 -29.19
N THR A 298 4.64 -11.55 -29.58
CA THR A 298 4.82 -10.69 -30.74
C THR A 298 4.41 -9.26 -30.40
N GLY A 299 5.30 -8.51 -29.84
CA GLY A 299 5.56 -7.08 -30.04
C GLY A 299 4.47 -6.02 -29.92
N THR A 300 3.21 -6.35 -29.66
CA THR A 300 2.11 -5.36 -29.56
C THR A 300 1.18 -5.73 -28.41
N THR A 301 1.59 -5.41 -27.24
CA THR A 301 0.74 -5.51 -26.04
C THR A 301 -0.08 -4.24 -25.88
N THR A 302 -1.32 -4.27 -26.30
CA THR A 302 -2.34 -3.35 -25.79
C THR A 302 -2.72 -3.81 -24.40
N LEU A 303 -2.07 -3.23 -23.41
CA LEU A 303 -2.46 -3.38 -22.00
C LEU A 303 -3.80 -2.69 -21.79
N ASP A 304 -4.88 -3.45 -21.77
CA ASP A 304 -6.18 -2.96 -21.34
C ASP A 304 -6.33 -3.15 -19.82
N ILE A 305 -5.49 -2.46 -19.06
CA ILE A 305 -5.55 -2.44 -17.58
C ILE A 305 -6.84 -1.81 -17.05
N TYR A 306 -7.63 -1.21 -17.92
CA TYR A 306 -8.75 -0.35 -17.53
C TYR A 306 -10.11 -1.02 -17.61
N SER A 307 -10.22 -2.14 -18.30
CA SER A 307 -11.51 -2.81 -18.50
C SER A 307 -11.66 -4.13 -17.75
N GLY A 308 -10.59 -4.65 -17.13
CA GLY A 308 -10.60 -5.98 -16.56
C GLY A 308 -10.19 -6.07 -15.11
N SER A 309 -11.02 -6.72 -14.30
CA SER A 309 -10.73 -7.20 -12.95
C SER A 309 -9.51 -8.13 -12.86
N ASP A 310 -8.88 -8.47 -14.00
CA ASP A 310 -7.84 -9.49 -14.05
C ASP A 310 -6.44 -8.97 -13.71
N PHE A 311 -6.21 -7.67 -13.79
CA PHE A 311 -4.89 -7.04 -13.60
C PHE A 311 -4.72 -6.30 -12.29
N VAL A 312 -5.79 -5.70 -11.80
CA VAL A 312 -5.83 -4.94 -10.55
C VAL A 312 -6.67 -5.69 -9.54
N THR A 313 -6.19 -5.75 -8.31
CA THR A 313 -6.93 -6.39 -7.23
C THR A 313 -7.45 -5.37 -6.24
N TRP A 314 -8.69 -5.58 -5.81
CA TRP A 314 -9.43 -4.76 -4.87
C TRP A 314 -9.89 -5.60 -3.68
N ASP A 315 -10.19 -4.94 -2.57
CA ASP A 315 -10.85 -5.58 -1.41
C ASP A 315 -12.32 -5.89 -1.66
#